data_c6f0c66b3c3088f359c589b8b6fc45c2
#
_entry.id   c6f0c66b3c3088f359c589b8b6fc45c2
#
_cell.length_a   1.000
_cell.length_b   1.000
_cell.length_c   1.000
_cell.angle_alpha   90.00
_cell.angle_beta   90.00
_cell.angle_gamma   90.00
#
_symmetry.space_group_name_H-M   'P 1'
#
loop_
_entity.id
_entity.type
_entity.pdbx_description
1 polymer ?
#
loop_
_entity_poly.entity_id
_entity_poly.type
_entity_poly.pdbx_seq_one_letter_code
_entity_poly.pdbx_strand_id
1 'polypeptide(L)'
;MKIVLLTEYYKPEMGASQNRLYEMVMGLKDAGNEISVVTGMPNYPTGKIFDAYKGKFKSSETIDGVFIKRFWLYASNSKKSIPRILNMISFTVAALCALPYLRKAKPDYLIVESVPLPITVTARFLAKMCGAKLVGNVPDLWPLTAKEMGAMSGDSMLYKFLERVERRFYKKSYIILGQSQQIVDYIKEHGGKEVYLFRNGVDNRRFANVERTRNDERFVITYAGILGYAQGLYELCQNVNFKEVGAEFHIYGAGGEKEQIEAFLKENPDRGVYYHGSVSREDVPQVLINSDATLVPLIKQIYGAVPSKIYESMAAGLPILFSGEGEGQRIVEKYQIGLVAAAKDYAKIQENIKTLASDKELRETMKRNCVDCANNVFNRPKQIVAMNAYLQEKLKA
;
A
#
# COMPACT_ATOMS: atom_id res chain seq x y z
N MET A 1 7.45 -23.03 -10.43
CA MET A 1 6.54 -22.45 -11.46
C MET A 1 7.29 -21.35 -12.21
N LYS A 2 6.89 -21.09 -13.47
CA LYS A 2 7.34 -19.91 -14.22
C LYS A 2 6.29 -18.82 -14.08
N ILE A 3 6.69 -17.67 -13.55
CA ILE A 3 5.79 -16.57 -13.23
C ILE A 3 6.29 -15.29 -13.91
N VAL A 4 5.39 -14.55 -14.55
CA VAL A 4 5.68 -13.21 -15.03
C VAL A 4 4.76 -12.23 -14.32
N LEU A 5 5.36 -11.20 -13.68
CA LEU A 5 4.60 -10.05 -13.16
C LEU A 5 4.51 -8.97 -14.25
N LEU A 6 3.30 -8.50 -14.54
CA LEU A 6 3.03 -7.36 -15.39
C LEU A 6 2.54 -6.18 -14.51
N THR A 7 3.29 -5.10 -14.50
CA THR A 7 2.97 -3.89 -13.71
C THR A 7 3.47 -2.64 -14.42
N GLU A 8 2.85 -1.49 -14.18
CA GLU A 8 3.34 -0.23 -14.72
C GLU A 8 4.63 0.23 -14.01
N TYR A 9 4.69 0.07 -12.69
CA TYR A 9 5.79 0.60 -11.85
C TYR A 9 6.53 -0.53 -11.15
N TYR A 10 7.87 -0.47 -11.20
CA TYR A 10 8.75 -1.43 -10.52
C TYR A 10 10.10 -0.79 -10.21
N LYS A 11 10.98 -1.47 -9.44
CA LYS A 11 12.36 -1.02 -9.23
C LYS A 11 13.04 -0.54 -10.54
N PRO A 12 13.86 0.53 -10.55
CA PRO A 12 14.44 1.22 -9.39
C PRO A 12 13.55 2.32 -8.80
N GLU A 13 12.31 2.46 -9.24
CA GLU A 13 11.36 3.39 -8.65
C GLU A 13 11.06 3.05 -7.20
N MET A 14 10.88 4.07 -6.37
CA MET A 14 10.64 3.93 -4.93
C MET A 14 9.24 4.42 -4.57
N GLY A 15 8.43 3.57 -3.93
CA GLY A 15 7.08 3.88 -3.48
C GLY A 15 6.43 2.66 -2.82
N ALA A 16 5.28 2.84 -2.18
CA ALA A 16 4.60 1.77 -1.44
C ALA A 16 4.24 0.57 -2.34
N SER A 17 3.68 0.83 -3.53
CA SER A 17 3.31 -0.22 -4.49
C SER A 17 4.54 -0.94 -5.04
N GLN A 18 5.57 -0.19 -5.46
CA GLN A 18 6.82 -0.75 -5.99
C GLN A 18 7.52 -1.64 -4.98
N ASN A 19 7.61 -1.19 -3.72
CA ASN A 19 8.23 -1.96 -2.64
C ASN A 19 7.46 -3.25 -2.35
N ARG A 20 6.14 -3.18 -2.30
CA ARG A 20 5.27 -4.34 -2.08
C ARG A 20 5.42 -5.39 -3.20
N LEU A 21 5.42 -4.94 -4.46
CA LEU A 21 5.60 -5.82 -5.62
C LEU A 21 7.02 -6.41 -5.65
N TYR A 22 8.03 -5.63 -5.30
CA TYR A 22 9.39 -6.12 -5.18
C TYR A 22 9.51 -7.21 -4.11
N GLU A 23 8.95 -7.00 -2.92
CA GLU A 23 8.94 -8.01 -1.85
C GLU A 23 8.20 -9.28 -2.28
N MET A 24 7.07 -9.16 -3.00
CA MET A 24 6.35 -10.30 -3.57
C MET A 24 7.19 -11.07 -4.58
N VAL A 25 7.86 -10.38 -5.51
CA VAL A 25 8.73 -10.99 -6.52
C VAL A 25 9.90 -11.71 -5.87
N MET A 26 10.58 -11.07 -4.92
CA MET A 26 11.71 -11.68 -4.22
C MET A 26 11.29 -12.89 -3.40
N GLY A 27 10.20 -12.81 -2.66
CA GLY A 27 9.70 -13.95 -1.89
C GLY A 27 9.24 -15.11 -2.77
N LEU A 28 8.64 -14.86 -3.93
CA LEU A 28 8.32 -15.91 -4.91
C LEU A 28 9.58 -16.53 -5.52
N LYS A 29 10.63 -15.74 -5.80
CA LYS A 29 11.93 -16.22 -6.25
C LYS A 29 12.58 -17.10 -5.19
N ASP A 30 12.62 -16.65 -3.95
CA ASP A 30 13.19 -17.38 -2.82
C ASP A 30 12.44 -18.70 -2.55
N ALA A 31 11.15 -18.76 -2.89
CA ALA A 31 10.34 -19.99 -2.87
C ALA A 31 10.62 -20.94 -4.07
N GLY A 32 11.67 -20.69 -4.88
CA GLY A 32 12.15 -21.56 -5.95
C GLY A 32 11.41 -21.39 -7.28
N ASN A 33 10.71 -20.28 -7.52
CA ASN A 33 10.09 -20.02 -8.81
C ASN A 33 11.03 -19.30 -9.77
N GLU A 34 10.89 -19.59 -11.06
CA GLU A 34 11.46 -18.78 -12.15
C GLU A 34 10.55 -17.55 -12.35
N ILE A 35 11.00 -16.39 -11.92
CA ILE A 35 10.20 -15.17 -11.98
C ILE A 35 10.88 -14.08 -12.79
N SER A 36 10.07 -13.34 -13.56
CA SER A 36 10.50 -12.16 -14.30
C SER A 36 9.43 -11.07 -14.25
N VAL A 37 9.81 -9.86 -14.63
CA VAL A 37 8.92 -8.69 -14.57
C VAL A 37 8.84 -8.03 -15.95
N VAL A 38 7.62 -7.70 -16.38
CA VAL A 38 7.33 -6.81 -17.51
C VAL A 38 6.78 -5.51 -16.94
N THR A 39 7.44 -4.38 -17.23
CA THR A 39 7.11 -3.09 -16.61
C THR A 39 7.39 -1.90 -17.54
N GLY A 40 6.99 -0.71 -17.11
CA GLY A 40 7.29 0.55 -17.79
C GLY A 40 8.73 1.02 -17.59
N MET A 41 9.14 2.03 -18.40
CA MET A 41 10.38 2.78 -18.10
C MET A 41 10.21 3.55 -16.80
N PRO A 42 11.23 3.55 -15.91
CA PRO A 42 11.13 4.22 -14.61
C PRO A 42 10.89 5.72 -14.77
N ASN A 43 9.89 6.25 -14.05
CA ASN A 43 9.49 7.65 -14.13
C ASN A 43 8.92 8.23 -12.81
N TYR A 44 8.58 7.40 -11.85
CA TYR A 44 8.02 7.82 -10.57
C TYR A 44 9.14 8.21 -9.57
N PRO A 45 8.99 9.30 -8.77
CA PRO A 45 7.78 10.12 -8.61
C PRO A 45 7.69 11.34 -9.52
N THR A 46 8.71 11.64 -10.29
CA THR A 46 8.86 12.92 -11.01
C THR A 46 7.98 13.05 -12.26
N GLY A 47 7.49 11.92 -12.80
CA GLY A 47 6.80 11.87 -14.09
C GLY A 47 7.74 12.15 -15.27
N LYS A 48 9.05 11.93 -15.09
CA LYS A 48 10.07 12.02 -16.15
C LYS A 48 10.84 10.71 -16.19
N ILE A 49 11.00 10.14 -17.38
CA ILE A 49 11.80 8.91 -17.56
C ILE A 49 13.22 9.18 -17.05
N PHE A 50 13.74 8.26 -16.21
CA PHE A 50 15.08 8.35 -15.66
C PHE A 50 16.15 8.39 -16.76
N ASP A 51 17.23 9.12 -16.57
CA ASP A 51 18.23 9.41 -17.61
C ASP A 51 18.78 8.16 -18.30
N ALA A 52 19.06 7.10 -17.55
CA ALA A 52 19.56 5.83 -18.08
C ALA A 52 18.60 5.14 -19.09
N TYR A 53 17.32 5.53 -19.11
CA TYR A 53 16.27 4.92 -19.95
C TYR A 53 15.72 5.87 -21.01
N LYS A 54 16.14 7.13 -21.04
CA LYS A 54 15.68 8.12 -22.03
C LYS A 54 15.96 7.65 -23.47
N GLY A 55 15.03 7.95 -24.37
CA GLY A 55 15.13 7.63 -25.80
C GLY A 55 14.95 6.15 -26.14
N LYS A 56 14.74 5.27 -25.18
CA LYS A 56 14.55 3.83 -25.41
C LYS A 56 13.07 3.49 -25.50
N PHE A 57 12.67 2.73 -26.52
CA PHE A 57 11.32 2.15 -26.58
C PHE A 57 11.22 0.86 -25.75
N LYS A 58 12.28 0.07 -25.70
CA LYS A 58 12.40 -1.16 -24.90
C LYS A 58 13.76 -1.26 -24.22
N SER A 59 13.81 -1.86 -23.05
CA SER A 59 15.04 -2.19 -22.34
C SER A 59 14.91 -3.55 -21.66
N SER A 60 16.03 -4.15 -21.33
CA SER A 60 16.09 -5.38 -20.52
C SER A 60 17.28 -5.29 -19.58
N GLU A 61 17.09 -5.70 -18.35
CA GLU A 61 18.11 -5.68 -17.30
C GLU A 61 17.83 -6.78 -16.28
N THR A 62 18.77 -7.00 -15.39
CA THR A 62 18.59 -7.91 -14.25
C THR A 62 18.85 -7.13 -12.97
N ILE A 63 17.89 -7.13 -12.06
CA ILE A 63 17.99 -6.52 -10.72
C ILE A 63 17.77 -7.62 -9.70
N ASP A 64 18.69 -7.79 -8.76
CA ASP A 64 18.66 -8.81 -7.70
C ASP A 64 18.38 -10.23 -8.22
N GLY A 65 18.93 -10.53 -9.42
CA GLY A 65 18.78 -11.82 -10.09
C GLY A 65 17.38 -12.07 -10.68
N VAL A 66 16.56 -11.02 -10.85
CA VAL A 66 15.26 -11.06 -11.53
C VAL A 66 15.39 -10.37 -12.88
N PHE A 67 15.02 -11.08 -13.96
CA PHE A 67 15.00 -10.50 -15.31
C PHE A 67 13.83 -9.52 -15.44
N ILE A 68 14.12 -8.29 -15.88
CA ILE A 68 13.14 -7.20 -16.05
C ILE A 68 13.14 -6.78 -17.51
N LYS A 69 11.96 -6.78 -18.12
CA LYS A 69 11.72 -6.26 -19.45
C LYS A 69 10.86 -5.02 -19.39
N ARG A 70 11.41 -3.90 -19.91
CA ARG A 70 10.76 -2.59 -19.87
C ARG A 70 10.28 -2.16 -21.23
N PHE A 71 9.16 -1.43 -21.22
CA PHE A 71 8.59 -0.78 -22.39
C PHE A 71 8.34 0.69 -22.15
N TRP A 72 8.37 1.44 -23.22
CA TRP A 72 8.11 2.88 -23.19
C TRP A 72 6.70 3.18 -22.69
N LEU A 73 6.57 4.34 -22.05
CA LEU A 73 5.31 4.95 -21.70
C LEU A 73 5.42 6.48 -21.79
N TYR A 74 4.30 7.14 -21.93
CA TYR A 74 4.20 8.59 -21.77
C TYR A 74 4.29 8.95 -20.29
N ALA A 75 5.48 9.28 -19.82
CA ALA A 75 5.71 9.61 -18.41
C ALA A 75 5.05 10.94 -18.03
N SER A 76 4.25 10.95 -16.97
CA SER A 76 3.60 12.17 -16.49
C SER A 76 3.21 12.06 -15.02
N ASN A 77 3.52 13.12 -14.24
CA ASN A 77 3.01 13.32 -12.87
C ASN A 77 2.06 14.53 -12.80
N SER A 78 1.38 14.82 -13.90
CA SER A 78 0.46 15.94 -14.00
C SER A 78 -0.80 15.71 -13.14
N LYS A 79 -1.28 16.77 -12.49
CA LYS A 79 -2.59 16.78 -11.82
C LYS A 79 -3.76 16.83 -12.84
N LYS A 80 -3.50 17.15 -14.12
CA LYS A 80 -4.51 17.21 -15.18
C LYS A 80 -4.90 15.77 -15.64
N SER A 81 -6.16 15.57 -15.97
CA SER A 81 -6.71 14.25 -16.32
C SER A 81 -6.12 13.68 -17.62
N ILE A 82 -5.98 14.51 -18.68
CA ILE A 82 -5.52 14.04 -20.00
C ILE A 82 -4.11 13.44 -19.95
N PRO A 83 -3.07 14.10 -19.40
CA PRO A 83 -1.74 13.50 -19.28
C PRO A 83 -1.72 12.21 -18.45
N ARG A 84 -2.56 12.10 -17.42
CA ARG A 84 -2.69 10.88 -16.62
C ARG A 84 -3.30 9.72 -17.42
N ILE A 85 -4.33 10.01 -18.20
CA ILE A 85 -4.96 9.00 -19.08
C ILE A 85 -3.97 8.55 -20.15
N LEU A 86 -3.23 9.49 -20.77
CA LEU A 86 -2.20 9.15 -21.75
C LEU A 86 -1.08 8.28 -21.15
N ASN A 87 -0.65 8.57 -19.91
CA ASN A 87 0.31 7.72 -19.20
C ASN A 87 -0.20 6.28 -19.09
N MET A 88 -1.39 6.08 -18.52
CA MET A 88 -2.00 4.76 -18.32
C MET A 88 -2.21 4.00 -19.65
N ILE A 89 -2.73 4.67 -20.68
CA ILE A 89 -3.02 4.03 -21.98
C ILE A 89 -1.74 3.71 -22.74
N SER A 90 -0.74 4.60 -22.72
CA SER A 90 0.50 4.38 -23.45
C SER A 90 1.24 3.14 -22.99
N PHE A 91 1.35 2.91 -21.67
CA PHE A 91 1.92 1.67 -21.15
C PHE A 91 1.04 0.45 -21.48
N THR A 92 -0.27 0.56 -21.31
CA THR A 92 -1.21 -0.52 -21.64
C THR A 92 -1.02 -1.02 -23.06
N VAL A 93 -0.82 -0.10 -24.02
CA VAL A 93 -0.56 -0.44 -25.43
C VAL A 93 0.85 -0.97 -25.64
N ALA A 94 1.87 -0.30 -25.09
CA ALA A 94 3.27 -0.70 -25.24
C ALA A 94 3.56 -2.09 -24.65
N ALA A 95 2.87 -2.47 -23.59
CA ALA A 95 2.98 -3.79 -22.97
C ALA A 95 2.57 -4.95 -23.91
N LEU A 96 1.78 -4.71 -24.98
CA LEU A 96 1.50 -5.71 -26.01
C LEU A 96 2.78 -6.20 -26.68
N CYS A 97 3.81 -5.36 -26.77
CA CYS A 97 5.12 -5.73 -27.33
C CYS A 97 5.88 -6.75 -26.46
N ALA A 98 5.37 -7.11 -25.28
CA ALA A 98 5.90 -8.21 -24.49
C ALA A 98 5.51 -9.61 -25.04
N LEU A 99 4.55 -9.71 -25.95
CA LEU A 99 4.03 -10.99 -26.44
C LEU A 99 5.13 -11.95 -26.96
N PRO A 100 6.12 -11.53 -27.78
CA PRO A 100 7.18 -12.43 -28.22
C PRO A 100 8.00 -12.99 -27.07
N TYR A 101 8.28 -12.17 -26.05
CA TYR A 101 8.97 -12.59 -24.84
C TYR A 101 8.14 -13.61 -24.07
N LEU A 102 6.86 -13.34 -23.82
CA LEU A 102 5.97 -14.22 -23.07
C LEU A 102 5.77 -15.58 -23.76
N ARG A 103 5.65 -15.58 -25.11
CA ARG A 103 5.59 -16.84 -25.89
C ARG A 103 6.85 -17.68 -25.76
N LYS A 104 8.02 -17.04 -25.68
CA LYS A 104 9.29 -17.75 -25.45
C LYS A 104 9.42 -18.23 -24.00
N ALA A 105 9.05 -17.41 -23.03
CA ALA A 105 9.14 -17.72 -21.59
C ALA A 105 8.16 -18.81 -21.18
N LYS A 106 6.99 -18.90 -21.83
CA LYS A 106 5.89 -19.84 -21.53
C LYS A 106 5.56 -19.87 -20.04
N PRO A 107 5.13 -18.73 -19.44
CA PRO A 107 4.84 -18.69 -18.02
C PRO A 107 3.59 -19.54 -17.69
N ASP A 108 3.63 -20.21 -16.54
CA ASP A 108 2.46 -20.87 -15.95
C ASP A 108 1.43 -19.82 -15.53
N TYR A 109 1.92 -18.73 -14.92
CA TYR A 109 1.10 -17.61 -14.46
C TYR A 109 1.58 -16.26 -15.03
N LEU A 110 0.64 -15.46 -15.49
CA LEU A 110 0.81 -14.02 -15.72
C LEU A 110 0.08 -13.29 -14.59
N ILE A 111 0.83 -12.75 -13.62
CA ILE A 111 0.27 -11.93 -12.54
C ILE A 111 0.22 -10.49 -13.03
N VAL A 112 -0.93 -9.84 -12.95
CA VAL A 112 -1.08 -8.42 -13.31
C VAL A 112 -1.46 -7.59 -12.09
N GLU A 113 -0.72 -6.51 -11.85
CA GLU A 113 -1.16 -5.44 -10.93
C GLU A 113 -2.32 -4.69 -11.59
N SER A 114 -3.50 -4.69 -10.96
CA SER A 114 -4.72 -4.20 -11.59
C SER A 114 -4.82 -2.67 -11.69
N VAL A 115 -3.89 -1.95 -11.09
CA VAL A 115 -3.81 -0.48 -11.15
C VAL A 115 -2.60 -0.07 -11.98
N PRO A 116 -2.85 0.70 -13.06
CA PRO A 116 -4.12 1.25 -13.57
C PRO A 116 -4.98 0.20 -14.29
N LEU A 117 -6.29 0.29 -14.15
CA LEU A 117 -7.24 -0.72 -14.64
C LEU A 117 -7.10 -1.10 -16.13
N PRO A 118 -6.78 -0.20 -17.09
CA PRO A 118 -6.65 -0.57 -18.51
C PRO A 118 -5.63 -1.68 -18.77
N ILE A 119 -4.57 -1.81 -17.97
CA ILE A 119 -3.54 -2.86 -18.12
C ILE A 119 -4.13 -4.27 -18.04
N THR A 120 -5.24 -4.45 -17.32
CA THR A 120 -5.93 -5.74 -17.15
C THR A 120 -6.46 -6.29 -18.47
N VAL A 121 -6.83 -5.40 -19.40
CA VAL A 121 -7.29 -5.79 -20.75
C VAL A 121 -6.12 -6.38 -21.53
N THR A 122 -4.97 -5.70 -21.53
CA THR A 122 -3.73 -6.18 -22.16
C THR A 122 -3.25 -7.47 -21.50
N ALA A 123 -3.24 -7.54 -20.17
CA ALA A 123 -2.84 -8.76 -19.45
C ALA A 123 -3.67 -9.98 -19.87
N ARG A 124 -4.99 -9.82 -19.97
CA ARG A 124 -5.88 -10.88 -20.41
C ARG A 124 -5.60 -11.33 -21.84
N PHE A 125 -5.34 -10.38 -22.73
CA PHE A 125 -4.94 -10.70 -24.12
C PHE A 125 -3.62 -11.46 -24.14
N LEU A 126 -2.60 -10.97 -23.47
CA LEU A 126 -1.27 -11.58 -23.40
C LEU A 126 -1.32 -12.98 -22.78
N ALA A 127 -2.02 -13.16 -21.68
CA ALA A 127 -2.19 -14.46 -21.01
C ALA A 127 -2.81 -15.48 -21.97
N LYS A 128 -3.89 -15.11 -22.68
CA LYS A 128 -4.53 -15.97 -23.68
C LYS A 128 -3.57 -16.35 -24.82
N MET A 129 -2.77 -15.37 -25.29
CA MET A 129 -1.88 -15.56 -26.45
C MET A 129 -0.61 -16.37 -26.15
N CYS A 130 -0.19 -16.45 -24.88
CA CYS A 130 0.97 -17.24 -24.44
C CYS A 130 0.57 -18.51 -23.65
N GLY A 131 -0.73 -18.76 -23.45
CA GLY A 131 -1.23 -19.94 -22.73
C GLY A 131 -1.09 -19.87 -21.20
N ALA A 132 -0.82 -18.69 -20.62
CA ALA A 132 -0.67 -18.52 -19.19
C ALA A 132 -2.02 -18.42 -18.46
N LYS A 133 -2.10 -18.92 -17.21
CA LYS A 133 -3.22 -18.65 -16.31
C LYS A 133 -3.11 -17.21 -15.79
N LEU A 134 -4.15 -16.39 -15.98
CA LEU A 134 -4.16 -14.98 -15.54
C LEU A 134 -4.45 -14.88 -14.06
N VAL A 135 -3.56 -14.25 -13.30
CA VAL A 135 -3.75 -13.91 -11.88
C VAL A 135 -3.86 -12.40 -11.74
N GLY A 136 -4.96 -11.92 -11.17
CA GLY A 136 -5.15 -10.50 -10.86
C GLY A 136 -4.64 -10.18 -9.47
N ASN A 137 -3.75 -9.21 -9.29
CA ASN A 137 -3.41 -8.63 -7.99
C ASN A 137 -4.12 -7.30 -7.84
N VAL A 138 -5.05 -7.23 -6.89
CA VAL A 138 -5.98 -6.10 -6.69
C VAL A 138 -5.69 -5.41 -5.37
N PRO A 139 -4.88 -4.32 -5.39
CA PRO A 139 -4.59 -3.54 -4.20
C PRO A 139 -5.71 -2.57 -3.83
N ASP A 140 -6.38 -2.04 -4.85
CA ASP A 140 -7.44 -1.04 -4.75
C ASP A 140 -8.54 -1.33 -5.77
N LEU A 141 -9.77 -0.96 -5.43
CA LEU A 141 -10.93 -1.15 -6.30
C LEU A 141 -11.10 0.03 -7.25
N TRP A 142 -10.71 -0.14 -8.49
CA TRP A 142 -10.90 0.83 -9.55
C TRP A 142 -12.04 0.40 -10.48
N PRO A 143 -13.04 1.28 -10.74
CA PRO A 143 -13.08 2.74 -10.55
C PRO A 143 -13.68 3.23 -9.22
N LEU A 144 -14.07 2.33 -8.29
CA LEU A 144 -14.72 2.72 -7.03
C LEU A 144 -13.88 3.74 -6.23
N THR A 145 -12.59 3.49 -6.06
CA THR A 145 -11.66 4.40 -5.37
C THR A 145 -11.66 5.80 -5.99
N ALA A 146 -11.71 5.92 -7.32
CA ALA A 146 -11.77 7.23 -7.99
C ALA A 146 -13.07 7.97 -7.69
N LYS A 147 -14.21 7.25 -7.58
CA LYS A 147 -15.50 7.81 -7.17
C LYS A 147 -15.45 8.29 -5.71
N GLU A 148 -14.95 7.48 -4.80
CA GLU A 148 -14.88 7.82 -3.37
C GLU A 148 -13.94 9.01 -3.12
N MET A 149 -12.86 9.12 -3.88
CA MET A 149 -11.97 10.28 -3.86
C MET A 149 -12.56 11.55 -4.51
N GLY A 150 -13.74 11.44 -5.13
CA GLY A 150 -14.38 12.55 -5.83
C GLY A 150 -13.74 12.91 -7.17
N ALA A 151 -12.85 12.05 -7.69
CA ALA A 151 -12.20 12.28 -8.99
C ALA A 151 -13.08 11.86 -10.18
N MET A 152 -14.19 11.12 -9.93
CA MET A 152 -15.10 10.64 -10.96
C MET A 152 -16.53 10.52 -10.40
N SER A 153 -17.53 10.95 -11.19
CA SER A 153 -18.94 10.70 -10.84
C SER A 153 -19.32 9.25 -11.16
N GLY A 154 -20.02 8.60 -10.22
CA GLY A 154 -20.54 7.24 -10.41
C GLY A 154 -21.60 7.12 -11.53
N ASP A 155 -22.25 8.21 -11.91
CA ASP A 155 -23.25 8.24 -12.98
C ASP A 155 -22.63 8.44 -14.37
N SER A 156 -21.34 8.82 -14.43
CA SER A 156 -20.66 9.09 -15.69
C SER A 156 -20.57 7.83 -16.57
N MET A 157 -20.69 8.02 -17.90
CA MET A 157 -20.51 6.93 -18.86
C MET A 157 -19.14 6.28 -18.74
N LEU A 158 -18.10 7.06 -18.42
CA LEU A 158 -16.76 6.57 -18.22
C LEU A 158 -16.68 5.64 -17.00
N TYR A 159 -17.30 6.02 -15.88
CA TYR A 159 -17.34 5.16 -14.69
C TYR A 159 -18.01 3.81 -15.01
N LYS A 160 -19.19 3.84 -15.63
CA LYS A 160 -19.94 2.64 -16.01
C LYS A 160 -19.17 1.75 -17.00
N PHE A 161 -18.40 2.36 -17.90
CA PHE A 161 -17.52 1.63 -18.81
C PHE A 161 -16.36 0.93 -18.04
N LEU A 162 -15.67 1.67 -17.17
CA LEU A 162 -14.57 1.12 -16.37
C LEU A 162 -15.06 0.02 -15.42
N GLU A 163 -16.23 0.17 -14.80
CA GLU A 163 -16.85 -0.88 -13.99
C GLU A 163 -17.13 -2.16 -14.79
N ARG A 164 -17.55 -2.04 -16.06
CA ARG A 164 -17.71 -3.22 -16.94
C ARG A 164 -16.37 -3.89 -17.26
N VAL A 165 -15.31 -3.09 -17.45
CA VAL A 165 -13.93 -3.61 -17.64
C VAL A 165 -13.47 -4.35 -16.40
N GLU A 166 -13.65 -3.77 -15.22
CA GLU A 166 -13.34 -4.36 -13.92
C GLU A 166 -14.07 -5.70 -13.71
N ARG A 167 -15.39 -5.70 -13.84
CA ARG A 167 -16.22 -6.92 -13.68
C ARG A 167 -15.81 -8.00 -14.69
N ARG A 168 -15.46 -7.61 -15.94
CA ARG A 168 -14.98 -8.56 -16.95
C ARG A 168 -13.60 -9.11 -16.62
N PHE A 169 -12.74 -8.30 -16.03
CA PHE A 169 -11.45 -8.74 -15.51
C PHE A 169 -11.63 -9.78 -14.40
N TYR A 170 -12.47 -9.51 -13.41
CA TYR A 170 -12.76 -10.44 -12.32
C TYR A 170 -13.32 -11.77 -12.83
N LYS A 171 -14.32 -11.74 -13.71
CA LYS A 171 -14.93 -12.95 -14.29
C LYS A 171 -14.00 -13.80 -15.14
N LYS A 172 -12.94 -13.22 -15.71
CA LYS A 172 -12.06 -13.88 -16.69
C LYS A 172 -10.66 -14.18 -16.14
N SER A 173 -10.33 -13.71 -14.96
CA SER A 173 -9.13 -14.11 -14.24
C SER A 173 -9.26 -15.55 -13.73
N TYR A 174 -8.17 -16.29 -13.75
CA TYR A 174 -8.10 -17.63 -13.19
C TYR A 174 -8.13 -17.59 -11.66
N ILE A 175 -7.33 -16.67 -11.06
CA ILE A 175 -7.28 -16.38 -9.64
C ILE A 175 -7.22 -14.86 -9.47
N ILE A 176 -7.78 -14.33 -8.39
CA ILE A 176 -7.62 -12.94 -7.99
C ILE A 176 -7.10 -12.88 -6.56
N LEU A 177 -6.08 -12.08 -6.35
CA LEU A 177 -5.48 -11.78 -5.05
C LEU A 177 -6.06 -10.45 -4.55
N GLY A 178 -6.85 -10.46 -3.50
CA GLY A 178 -7.39 -9.27 -2.85
C GLY A 178 -6.63 -8.93 -1.58
N GLN A 179 -6.31 -7.65 -1.36
CA GLN A 179 -5.44 -7.22 -0.25
C GLN A 179 -6.14 -6.98 1.09
N SER A 180 -7.46 -6.98 1.11
CA SER A 180 -8.27 -6.92 2.34
C SER A 180 -9.51 -7.78 2.22
N GLN A 181 -10.17 -8.03 3.33
CA GLN A 181 -11.41 -8.82 3.30
C GLN A 181 -12.50 -8.10 2.51
N GLN A 182 -12.63 -6.79 2.68
CA GLN A 182 -13.59 -5.98 1.92
C GLN A 182 -13.33 -6.06 0.40
N ILE A 183 -12.07 -6.03 -0.04
CA ILE A 183 -11.71 -6.20 -1.46
C ILE A 183 -12.09 -7.61 -1.95
N VAL A 184 -11.82 -8.64 -1.16
CA VAL A 184 -12.19 -10.03 -1.52
C VAL A 184 -13.71 -10.17 -1.67
N ASP A 185 -14.48 -9.63 -0.73
CA ASP A 185 -15.94 -9.70 -0.75
C ASP A 185 -16.50 -8.96 -1.96
N TYR A 186 -16.03 -7.74 -2.22
CA TYR A 186 -16.40 -6.97 -3.40
C TYR A 186 -16.11 -7.71 -4.70
N ILE A 187 -14.91 -8.30 -4.84
CA ILE A 187 -14.54 -9.05 -6.05
C ILE A 187 -15.47 -10.25 -6.26
N LYS A 188 -15.83 -10.99 -5.21
CA LYS A 188 -16.77 -12.11 -5.29
C LYS A 188 -18.16 -11.66 -5.74
N GLU A 189 -18.68 -10.57 -5.17
CA GLU A 189 -19.96 -9.97 -5.56
C GLU A 189 -19.96 -9.50 -7.02
N HIS A 190 -18.79 -9.08 -7.54
CA HIS A 190 -18.64 -8.60 -8.92
C HIS A 190 -18.19 -9.69 -9.90
N GLY A 191 -18.22 -10.95 -9.48
CA GLY A 191 -18.09 -12.13 -10.34
C GLY A 191 -16.73 -12.78 -10.37
N GLY A 192 -15.82 -12.46 -9.43
CA GLY A 192 -14.60 -13.23 -9.19
C GLY A 192 -14.93 -14.62 -8.67
N LYS A 193 -14.45 -15.66 -9.37
CA LYS A 193 -14.76 -17.06 -9.02
C LYS A 193 -13.79 -17.63 -8.01
N GLU A 194 -12.52 -17.43 -8.22
CA GLU A 194 -11.43 -17.91 -7.37
C GLU A 194 -10.70 -16.70 -6.81
N VAL A 195 -10.95 -16.38 -5.54
CA VAL A 195 -10.43 -15.17 -4.88
C VAL A 195 -9.67 -15.56 -3.63
N TYR A 196 -8.39 -15.25 -3.61
CA TYR A 196 -7.49 -15.51 -2.50
C TYR A 196 -7.21 -14.23 -1.72
N LEU A 197 -7.32 -14.29 -0.40
CA LEU A 197 -7.00 -13.18 0.48
C LEU A 197 -5.48 -13.09 0.68
N PHE A 198 -4.83 -12.25 -0.11
CA PHE A 198 -3.43 -11.92 0.02
C PHE A 198 -3.28 -10.55 0.68
N ARG A 199 -3.34 -10.53 2.01
CA ARG A 199 -3.31 -9.28 2.78
C ARG A 199 -2.03 -8.50 2.55
N ASN A 200 -2.14 -7.19 2.62
CA ASN A 200 -0.96 -6.36 2.83
C ASN A 200 -0.39 -6.68 4.23
N GLY A 201 0.89 -6.40 4.44
CA GLY A 201 1.57 -6.76 5.67
C GLY A 201 2.92 -6.06 5.79
N VAL A 202 3.74 -6.53 6.70
CA VAL A 202 5.06 -5.98 6.98
C VAL A 202 6.14 -7.08 6.95
N ASP A 203 7.33 -6.69 6.55
CA ASP A 203 8.55 -7.49 6.77
C ASP A 203 9.17 -7.13 8.12
N ASN A 204 8.96 -7.98 9.11
CA ASN A 204 9.42 -7.76 10.48
C ASN A 204 10.94 -7.71 10.61
N ARG A 205 11.69 -8.25 9.65
CA ARG A 205 13.17 -8.23 9.68
C ARG A 205 13.71 -6.81 9.73
N ARG A 206 12.95 -5.83 9.23
CA ARG A 206 13.31 -4.40 9.31
C ARG A 206 13.34 -3.86 10.74
N PHE A 207 12.70 -4.52 11.69
CA PHE A 207 12.58 -4.12 13.10
C PHE A 207 13.42 -5.00 14.04
N ALA A 208 13.99 -6.11 13.55
CA ALA A 208 14.58 -7.16 14.39
C ALA A 208 15.82 -6.73 15.20
N ASN A 209 16.58 -5.76 14.70
CA ASN A 209 17.83 -5.30 15.33
C ASN A 209 17.78 -3.81 15.71
N VAL A 210 16.57 -3.30 15.93
CA VAL A 210 16.39 -1.89 16.31
C VAL A 210 16.06 -1.82 17.78
N GLU A 211 16.88 -1.11 18.54
CA GLU A 211 16.72 -0.95 19.96
C GLU A 211 16.14 0.41 20.31
N ARG A 212 15.33 0.45 21.37
CA ARG A 212 14.82 1.71 21.91
C ARG A 212 15.98 2.46 22.58
N THR A 213 16.23 3.68 22.12
CA THR A 213 17.28 4.56 22.66
C THR A 213 16.73 5.64 23.59
N ARG A 214 15.40 5.87 23.57
CA ARG A 214 14.73 6.86 24.43
C ARG A 214 14.48 6.29 25.82
N ASN A 215 14.90 7.01 26.88
CA ASN A 215 14.85 6.58 28.28
C ASN A 215 14.04 7.51 29.18
N ASP A 216 13.29 8.47 28.62
CA ASP A 216 12.42 9.37 29.38
C ASP A 216 11.01 8.80 29.60
N GLU A 217 10.24 9.40 30.51
CA GLU A 217 8.89 8.96 30.89
C GLU A 217 7.78 9.63 30.08
N ARG A 218 8.10 10.48 29.11
CA ARG A 218 7.11 11.15 28.27
C ARG A 218 6.33 10.13 27.45
N PHE A 219 5.04 10.34 27.30
CA PHE A 219 4.23 9.52 26.42
C PHE A 219 4.29 10.08 24.99
N VAL A 220 5.06 9.42 24.15
CA VAL A 220 5.32 9.86 22.76
C VAL A 220 4.46 9.10 21.78
N ILE A 221 3.67 9.84 21.02
CA ILE A 221 2.85 9.35 19.91
C ILE A 221 3.52 9.76 18.60
N THR A 222 3.63 8.85 17.63
CA THR A 222 4.29 9.15 16.35
C THR A 222 3.36 8.92 15.16
N TYR A 223 3.46 9.83 14.21
CA TYR A 223 3.00 9.64 12.84
C TYR A 223 4.19 9.68 11.88
N ALA A 224 4.37 8.65 11.06
CA ALA A 224 5.38 8.62 10.00
C ALA A 224 4.75 8.33 8.64
N GLY A 225 4.82 9.28 7.70
CA GLY A 225 4.29 9.07 6.35
C GLY A 225 3.88 10.34 5.61
N ILE A 226 3.07 10.17 4.56
CA ILE A 226 2.62 11.27 3.70
C ILE A 226 1.67 12.18 4.47
N LEU A 227 1.91 13.49 4.45
CA LEU A 227 1.06 14.54 5.01
C LEU A 227 0.02 14.96 3.96
N GLY A 228 -0.94 14.06 3.70
CA GLY A 228 -1.96 14.30 2.69
C GLY A 228 -3.31 14.70 3.30
N TYR A 229 -4.15 15.36 2.52
CA TYR A 229 -5.48 15.78 2.96
C TYR A 229 -6.40 14.64 3.44
N ALA A 230 -6.17 13.42 2.98
CA ALA A 230 -6.94 12.27 3.43
C ALA A 230 -6.61 11.84 4.87
N GLN A 231 -5.47 12.24 5.39
CA GLN A 231 -5.04 12.00 6.77
C GLN A 231 -5.55 13.10 7.71
N GLY A 232 -5.66 14.34 7.25
CA GLY A 232 -6.20 15.46 8.03
C GLY A 232 -5.35 15.83 9.25
N LEU A 233 -4.02 15.73 9.12
CA LEU A 233 -3.09 16.02 10.24
C LEU A 233 -3.12 17.48 10.65
N TYR A 234 -3.27 18.39 9.72
CA TYR A 234 -3.40 19.81 10.01
C TYR A 234 -4.63 20.08 10.91
N GLU A 235 -5.79 19.56 10.51
CA GLU A 235 -7.04 19.70 11.29
C GLU A 235 -6.92 19.01 12.67
N LEU A 236 -6.23 17.86 12.73
CA LEU A 236 -5.92 17.18 14.00
C LEU A 236 -5.09 18.06 14.94
N CYS A 237 -4.01 18.69 14.46
CA CYS A 237 -3.18 19.58 15.26
C CYS A 237 -3.94 20.79 15.80
N GLN A 238 -4.93 21.29 15.04
CA GLN A 238 -5.78 22.40 15.49
C GLN A 238 -6.73 22.00 16.62
N ASN A 239 -7.28 20.77 16.58
CA ASN A 239 -8.36 20.34 17.46
C ASN A 239 -7.91 19.51 18.68
N VAL A 240 -6.67 18.96 18.65
CA VAL A 240 -6.12 18.16 19.75
C VAL A 240 -4.96 18.92 20.39
N ASN A 241 -5.04 19.17 21.70
CA ASN A 241 -3.91 19.67 22.48
C ASN A 241 -3.22 18.49 23.17
N PHE A 242 -2.12 18.03 22.60
CA PHE A 242 -1.41 16.85 23.09
C PHE A 242 -0.77 17.08 24.44
N LYS A 243 -0.29 18.30 24.74
CA LYS A 243 0.26 18.67 26.05
C LYS A 243 -0.79 18.53 27.16
N GLU A 244 -2.03 18.97 26.91
CA GLU A 244 -3.12 18.88 27.91
C GLU A 244 -3.58 17.45 28.18
N VAL A 245 -3.37 16.54 27.23
CA VAL A 245 -3.68 15.11 27.39
C VAL A 245 -2.48 14.28 27.87
N GLY A 246 -1.37 14.95 28.24
CA GLY A 246 -0.19 14.29 28.80
C GLY A 246 0.67 13.54 27.78
N ALA A 247 0.67 13.98 26.52
CA ALA A 247 1.40 13.34 25.43
C ALA A 247 2.21 14.34 24.60
N GLU A 248 3.18 13.81 23.87
CA GLU A 248 3.87 14.50 22.77
C GLU A 248 3.52 13.82 21.43
N PHE A 249 3.23 14.61 20.41
CA PHE A 249 2.94 14.11 19.07
C PHE A 249 4.05 14.48 18.08
N HIS A 250 4.74 13.49 17.59
CA HIS A 250 5.86 13.63 16.68
C HIS A 250 5.45 13.27 15.25
N ILE A 251 5.59 14.22 14.31
CA ILE A 251 5.18 14.08 12.91
C ILE A 251 6.43 13.99 12.05
N TYR A 252 6.54 12.89 11.30
CA TYR A 252 7.58 12.65 10.30
C TYR A 252 6.94 12.47 8.92
N GLY A 253 7.38 13.26 7.94
CA GLY A 253 6.90 13.11 6.58
C GLY A 253 6.88 14.41 5.78
N ALA A 254 6.37 14.30 4.55
CA ALA A 254 6.12 15.42 3.65
C ALA A 254 4.78 15.24 2.93
N GLY A 255 4.22 16.32 2.42
CA GLY A 255 2.96 16.26 1.68
C GLY A 255 2.25 17.61 1.59
N GLY A 256 1.01 17.59 1.14
CA GLY A 256 0.26 18.80 0.87
C GLY A 256 -0.11 19.65 2.10
N GLU A 257 -0.11 19.05 3.31
CA GLU A 257 -0.42 19.77 4.55
C GLU A 257 0.83 20.30 5.27
N LYS A 258 2.06 20.05 4.76
CA LYS A 258 3.31 20.42 5.42
C LYS A 258 3.35 21.90 5.81
N GLU A 259 3.16 22.80 4.86
CA GLU A 259 3.27 24.25 5.07
C GLU A 259 2.26 24.75 6.10
N GLN A 260 1.04 24.21 6.09
CA GLN A 260 -0.01 24.57 7.03
C GLN A 260 0.33 24.09 8.45
N ILE A 261 0.88 22.89 8.59
CA ILE A 261 1.32 22.34 9.88
C ILE A 261 2.47 23.19 10.44
N GLU A 262 3.52 23.49 9.65
CA GLU A 262 4.66 24.29 10.07
C GLU A 262 4.24 25.69 10.52
N ALA A 263 3.36 26.36 9.76
CA ALA A 263 2.84 27.68 10.11
C ALA A 263 2.04 27.64 11.44
N PHE A 264 1.16 26.67 11.57
CA PHE A 264 0.34 26.51 12.78
C PHE A 264 1.19 26.27 14.03
N LEU A 265 2.20 25.39 13.95
CA LEU A 265 3.08 25.08 15.08
C LEU A 265 3.95 26.27 15.50
N LYS A 266 4.34 27.12 14.56
CA LYS A 266 5.08 28.37 14.86
C LYS A 266 4.22 29.34 15.70
N GLU A 267 2.93 29.41 15.43
CA GLU A 267 1.97 30.25 16.15
C GLU A 267 1.49 29.60 17.47
N ASN A 268 1.58 28.29 17.57
CA ASN A 268 1.05 27.48 18.68
C ASN A 268 2.09 26.49 19.23
N PRO A 269 3.23 26.97 19.79
CA PRO A 269 4.35 26.11 20.18
C PRO A 269 4.05 25.19 21.38
N ASP A 270 3.04 25.52 22.16
CA ASP A 270 2.69 24.83 23.42
C ASP A 270 1.66 23.71 23.29
N ARG A 271 1.44 23.19 22.08
CA ARG A 271 0.43 22.14 21.84
C ARG A 271 0.95 20.72 22.02
N GLY A 272 2.24 20.54 22.32
CA GLY A 272 2.85 19.21 22.43
C GLY A 272 2.99 18.51 21.08
N VAL A 273 3.11 19.26 19.96
CA VAL A 273 3.26 18.73 18.61
C VAL A 273 4.62 19.15 18.03
N TYR A 274 5.35 18.18 17.47
CA TYR A 274 6.69 18.40 16.93
C TYR A 274 6.78 17.87 15.50
N TYR A 275 7.16 18.72 14.55
CA TYR A 275 7.36 18.33 13.16
C TYR A 275 8.85 18.19 12.85
N HIS A 276 9.25 17.03 12.31
CA HIS A 276 10.65 16.66 12.07
C HIS A 276 11.05 16.60 10.60
N GLY A 277 10.12 16.88 9.67
CA GLY A 277 10.39 16.69 8.25
C GLY A 277 10.34 15.22 7.83
N SER A 278 10.90 14.94 6.66
CA SER A 278 10.93 13.58 6.10
C SER A 278 12.00 12.72 6.75
N VAL A 279 11.69 11.45 6.94
CA VAL A 279 12.62 10.41 7.38
C VAL A 279 12.79 9.37 6.28
N SER A 280 13.98 8.77 6.16
CA SER A 280 14.22 7.69 5.20
C SER A 280 13.42 6.44 5.57
N ARG A 281 13.15 5.56 4.60
CA ARG A 281 12.44 4.30 4.88
C ARG A 281 13.22 3.40 5.85
N GLU A 282 14.52 3.47 5.78
CA GLU A 282 15.47 2.72 6.61
C GLU A 282 15.42 3.17 8.07
N ASP A 283 15.16 4.46 8.31
CA ASP A 283 15.15 5.06 9.65
C ASP A 283 13.76 5.00 10.32
N VAL A 284 12.68 4.73 9.57
CA VAL A 284 11.33 4.60 10.14
C VAL A 284 11.27 3.62 11.31
N PRO A 285 11.90 2.44 11.28
CA PRO A 285 11.90 1.52 12.43
C PRO A 285 12.46 2.16 13.70
N GLN A 286 13.57 2.92 13.62
CA GLN A 286 14.16 3.60 14.78
C GLN A 286 13.24 4.67 15.36
N VAL A 287 12.58 5.45 14.48
CA VAL A 287 11.59 6.46 14.89
C VAL A 287 10.43 5.81 15.63
N LEU A 288 9.88 4.72 15.09
CA LEU A 288 8.75 4.03 15.70
C LEU A 288 9.11 3.36 17.03
N ILE A 289 10.24 2.67 17.12
CA ILE A 289 10.66 1.98 18.36
C ILE A 289 10.93 2.97 19.51
N ASN A 290 11.29 4.20 19.20
CA ASN A 290 11.41 5.27 20.20
C ASN A 290 10.07 5.89 20.63
N SER A 291 8.94 5.41 20.13
CA SER A 291 7.60 5.89 20.47
C SER A 291 6.89 4.96 21.47
N ASP A 292 5.77 5.40 22.00
CA ASP A 292 4.91 4.62 22.90
C ASP A 292 3.60 4.19 22.24
N ALA A 293 3.15 4.94 21.23
CA ALA A 293 2.00 4.64 20.38
C ALA A 293 2.17 5.28 19.00
N THR A 294 1.35 4.85 18.05
CA THR A 294 1.21 5.52 16.76
C THR A 294 -0.19 6.08 16.59
N LEU A 295 -0.30 7.21 15.88
CA LEU A 295 -1.58 7.77 15.48
C LEU A 295 -1.76 7.59 13.97
N VAL A 296 -2.85 6.94 13.57
CA VAL A 296 -3.18 6.64 12.17
C VAL A 296 -4.54 7.28 11.83
N PRO A 297 -4.57 8.58 11.49
CA PRO A 297 -5.81 9.27 11.17
C PRO A 297 -6.19 9.10 9.70
N LEU A 298 -7.49 8.96 9.44
CA LEU A 298 -8.12 9.00 8.14
C LEU A 298 -9.41 9.79 8.24
N ILE A 299 -9.47 10.95 7.60
CA ILE A 299 -10.70 11.76 7.51
C ILE A 299 -11.56 11.39 6.29
N LYS A 300 -11.02 10.56 5.40
CA LYS A 300 -11.72 10.06 4.22
C LYS A 300 -11.49 8.58 4.06
N GLN A 301 -12.57 7.82 4.20
CA GLN A 301 -12.55 6.39 3.98
C GLN A 301 -12.47 6.07 2.48
N ILE A 302 -11.67 5.04 2.16
CA ILE A 302 -11.65 4.39 0.85
C ILE A 302 -11.98 2.92 1.11
N TYR A 303 -13.02 2.40 0.46
CA TYR A 303 -13.49 1.04 0.69
C TYR A 303 -12.40 0.00 0.39
N GLY A 304 -12.16 -0.85 1.35
CA GLY A 304 -11.14 -1.92 1.28
C GLY A 304 -9.71 -1.47 1.50
N ALA A 305 -9.42 -0.18 1.53
CA ALA A 305 -8.08 0.32 1.78
C ALA A 305 -7.70 0.18 3.28
N VAL A 306 -6.47 -0.27 3.52
CA VAL A 306 -5.89 -0.34 4.87
C VAL A 306 -4.59 0.47 4.87
N PRO A 307 -4.47 1.48 5.75
CA PRO A 307 -3.23 2.25 5.87
C PRO A 307 -2.04 1.35 6.21
N SER A 308 -0.96 1.43 5.43
CA SER A 308 0.25 0.63 5.66
C SER A 308 0.90 0.88 7.03
N LYS A 309 0.64 2.04 7.63
CA LYS A 309 1.12 2.41 8.97
C LYS A 309 0.64 1.45 10.06
N ILE A 310 -0.55 0.87 9.92
CA ILE A 310 -1.07 -0.15 10.85
C ILE A 310 -0.08 -1.33 10.94
N TYR A 311 0.43 -1.79 9.80
CA TYR A 311 1.35 -2.93 9.76
C TYR A 311 2.75 -2.58 10.31
N GLU A 312 3.25 -1.38 10.03
CA GLU A 312 4.53 -0.89 10.57
C GLU A 312 4.43 -0.70 12.09
N SER A 313 3.29 -0.19 12.59
CA SER A 313 3.02 -0.08 14.03
C SER A 313 3.00 -1.44 14.71
N MET A 314 2.34 -2.44 14.10
CA MET A 314 2.36 -3.81 14.61
C MET A 314 3.79 -4.36 14.71
N ALA A 315 4.62 -4.16 13.68
CA ALA A 315 6.01 -4.65 13.67
C ALA A 315 6.90 -3.95 14.71
N ALA A 316 6.63 -2.67 14.98
CA ALA A 316 7.29 -1.92 16.05
C ALA A 316 6.75 -2.27 17.46
N GLY A 317 5.70 -3.08 17.56
CA GLY A 317 5.04 -3.39 18.83
C GLY A 317 4.36 -2.18 19.45
N LEU A 318 3.78 -1.27 18.66
CA LEU A 318 3.18 -0.03 19.16
C LEU A 318 1.66 -0.09 19.11
N PRO A 319 0.96 0.20 20.22
CA PRO A 319 -0.47 0.43 20.22
C PRO A 319 -0.87 1.50 19.22
N ILE A 320 -2.01 1.30 18.56
CA ILE A 320 -2.49 2.15 17.48
C ILE A 320 -3.66 3.00 17.94
N LEU A 321 -3.51 4.32 17.88
CA LEU A 321 -4.62 5.26 17.94
C LEU A 321 -5.15 5.42 16.50
N PHE A 322 -6.22 4.74 16.18
CA PHE A 322 -6.82 4.79 14.85
C PHE A 322 -8.00 5.77 14.84
N SER A 323 -8.00 6.71 13.90
CA SER A 323 -9.16 7.58 13.68
C SER A 323 -9.66 7.40 12.25
N GLY A 324 -10.85 6.82 12.11
CA GLY A 324 -11.45 6.49 10.83
C GLY A 324 -12.35 5.27 10.91
N GLU A 325 -12.79 4.80 9.76
CA GLU A 325 -13.72 3.69 9.60
C GLU A 325 -13.18 2.60 8.66
N GLY A 326 -13.95 1.55 8.44
CA GLY A 326 -13.69 0.52 7.43
C GLY A 326 -12.76 -0.60 7.87
N GLU A 327 -11.97 -1.11 6.94
CA GLU A 327 -11.13 -2.31 7.19
C GLU A 327 -10.03 -2.03 8.22
N GLY A 328 -9.46 -0.82 8.25
CA GLY A 328 -8.45 -0.42 9.26
C GLY A 328 -9.00 -0.47 10.67
N GLN A 329 -10.18 0.09 10.90
CA GLN A 329 -10.91 0.02 12.17
C GLN A 329 -11.12 -1.45 12.59
N ARG A 330 -11.69 -2.27 11.70
CA ARG A 330 -11.96 -3.68 11.96
C ARG A 330 -10.71 -4.47 12.36
N ILE A 331 -9.58 -4.16 11.75
CA ILE A 331 -8.30 -4.79 12.09
C ILE A 331 -7.89 -4.39 13.50
N VAL A 332 -7.91 -3.10 13.84
CA VAL A 332 -7.50 -2.59 15.16
C VAL A 332 -8.37 -3.19 16.26
N GLU A 333 -9.69 -3.20 16.09
CA GLU A 333 -10.65 -3.75 17.04
C GLU A 333 -10.53 -5.28 17.17
N LYS A 334 -10.55 -5.99 16.04
CA LYS A 334 -10.52 -7.46 16.00
C LYS A 334 -9.31 -8.05 16.71
N TYR A 335 -8.16 -7.42 16.52
CA TYR A 335 -6.90 -7.92 17.08
C TYR A 335 -6.51 -7.23 18.38
N GLN A 336 -7.34 -6.31 18.88
CA GLN A 336 -7.09 -5.57 20.13
C GLN A 336 -5.69 -4.94 20.18
N ILE A 337 -5.30 -4.29 19.07
CA ILE A 337 -3.98 -3.70 18.88
C ILE A 337 -3.96 -2.18 19.08
N GLY A 338 -5.07 -1.59 19.53
CA GLY A 338 -5.18 -0.16 19.72
C GLY A 338 -6.59 0.28 20.08
N LEU A 339 -6.80 1.58 20.08
CA LEU A 339 -8.08 2.24 20.34
C LEU A 339 -8.57 2.97 19.10
N VAL A 340 -9.89 2.97 18.87
CA VAL A 340 -10.52 3.55 17.70
C VAL A 340 -11.35 4.77 18.06
N ALA A 341 -11.32 5.78 17.20
CA ALA A 341 -12.24 6.92 17.18
C ALA A 341 -12.83 7.04 15.76
N ALA A 342 -14.04 7.56 15.63
CA ALA A 342 -14.59 7.92 14.34
C ALA A 342 -13.73 9.01 13.67
N ALA A 343 -13.86 9.14 12.34
CA ALA A 343 -13.16 10.20 11.61
C ALA A 343 -13.55 11.57 12.19
N LYS A 344 -12.55 12.40 12.52
CA LYS A 344 -12.71 13.74 13.11
C LYS A 344 -13.37 13.78 14.50
N ASP A 345 -13.54 12.68 15.18
CA ASP A 345 -13.95 12.68 16.61
C ASP A 345 -12.75 12.97 17.50
N TYR A 346 -12.38 14.26 17.55
CA TYR A 346 -11.20 14.72 18.29
C TYR A 346 -11.37 14.55 19.81
N ALA A 347 -12.60 14.60 20.33
CA ALA A 347 -12.87 14.35 21.74
C ALA A 347 -12.54 12.89 22.10
N LYS A 348 -12.99 11.93 21.27
CA LYS A 348 -12.66 10.52 21.48
C LYS A 348 -11.18 10.22 21.25
N ILE A 349 -10.52 10.90 20.31
CA ILE A 349 -9.06 10.80 20.15
C ILE A 349 -8.34 11.22 21.43
N GLN A 350 -8.72 12.36 22.02
CA GLN A 350 -8.13 12.85 23.27
C GLN A 350 -8.37 11.89 24.46
N GLU A 351 -9.59 11.34 24.58
CA GLU A 351 -9.92 10.31 25.57
C GLU A 351 -9.04 9.06 25.39
N ASN A 352 -8.91 8.56 24.16
CA ASN A 352 -8.08 7.41 23.84
C ASN A 352 -6.60 7.65 24.14
N ILE A 353 -6.09 8.86 23.88
CA ILE A 353 -4.72 9.26 24.24
C ILE A 353 -4.53 9.20 25.77
N LYS A 354 -5.44 9.81 26.54
CA LYS A 354 -5.40 9.79 28.02
C LYS A 354 -5.43 8.35 28.55
N THR A 355 -6.29 7.51 28.00
CA THR A 355 -6.38 6.09 28.37
C THR A 355 -5.05 5.37 28.14
N LEU A 356 -4.45 5.50 26.95
CA LEU A 356 -3.16 4.87 26.69
C LEU A 356 -2.02 5.49 27.50
N ALA A 357 -2.03 6.79 27.77
CA ALA A 357 -1.00 7.45 28.58
C ALA A 357 -1.01 6.96 30.02
N SER A 358 -2.19 6.73 30.61
CA SER A 358 -2.34 6.35 32.02
C SER A 358 -2.33 4.84 32.27
N ASP A 359 -2.84 4.01 31.34
CA ASP A 359 -2.98 2.57 31.54
C ASP A 359 -1.80 1.80 30.92
N LYS A 360 -0.79 1.54 31.75
CA LYS A 360 0.41 0.79 31.34
C LYS A 360 0.11 -0.68 31.01
N GLU A 361 -0.81 -1.32 31.73
CA GLU A 361 -1.15 -2.74 31.51
C GLU A 361 -1.85 -2.93 30.16
N LEU A 362 -2.78 -2.04 29.85
CA LEU A 362 -3.44 -2.01 28.54
C LEU A 362 -2.42 -1.83 27.42
N ARG A 363 -1.47 -0.88 27.56
CA ARG A 363 -0.40 -0.69 26.55
C ARG A 363 0.42 -1.96 26.35
N GLU A 364 0.89 -2.61 27.41
CA GLU A 364 1.70 -3.81 27.31
C GLU A 364 0.91 -5.00 26.70
N THR A 365 -0.39 -5.07 26.94
CA THR A 365 -1.26 -6.05 26.29
C THR A 365 -1.38 -5.78 24.80
N MET A 366 -1.65 -4.54 24.39
CA MET A 366 -1.74 -4.15 22.99
C MET A 366 -0.41 -4.33 22.25
N LYS A 367 0.73 -4.04 22.90
CA LYS A 367 2.06 -4.31 22.35
C LYS A 367 2.27 -5.78 22.01
N ARG A 368 1.94 -6.70 22.92
CA ARG A 368 2.01 -8.14 22.69
C ARG A 368 1.15 -8.55 21.50
N ASN A 369 -0.09 -8.04 21.44
CA ASN A 369 -1.00 -8.31 20.35
C ASN A 369 -0.45 -7.77 19.00
N CYS A 370 0.13 -6.57 18.97
CA CYS A 370 0.78 -6.01 17.80
C CYS A 370 1.89 -6.92 17.27
N VAL A 371 2.81 -7.33 18.14
CA VAL A 371 3.92 -8.22 17.78
C VAL A 371 3.41 -9.57 17.28
N ASP A 372 2.41 -10.15 17.95
CA ASP A 372 1.81 -11.41 17.51
C ASP A 372 1.17 -11.28 16.12
N CYS A 373 0.39 -10.22 15.88
CA CYS A 373 -0.20 -9.93 14.58
C CYS A 373 0.85 -9.76 13.48
N ALA A 374 1.91 -8.99 13.75
CA ALA A 374 3.00 -8.79 12.79
C ALA A 374 3.77 -10.07 12.48
N ASN A 375 3.91 -10.98 13.45
CA ASN A 375 4.63 -12.23 13.28
C ASN A 375 3.80 -13.32 12.61
N ASN A 376 2.49 -13.37 12.85
CA ASN A 376 1.66 -14.52 12.48
C ASN A 376 0.62 -14.18 11.41
N VAL A 377 -0.10 -13.05 11.54
CA VAL A 377 -1.22 -12.72 10.65
C VAL A 377 -0.80 -11.85 9.47
N PHE A 378 0.02 -10.83 9.73
CA PHE A 378 0.41 -9.81 8.74
C PHE A 378 1.90 -9.89 8.37
N ASN A 379 2.55 -11.02 8.62
CA ASN A 379 3.92 -11.29 8.21
C ASN A 379 3.98 -11.50 6.69
N ARG A 380 4.52 -10.55 5.94
CA ARG A 380 4.53 -10.60 4.48
C ARG A 380 5.31 -11.80 3.93
N PRO A 381 6.53 -12.14 4.40
CA PRO A 381 7.21 -13.36 3.98
C PRO A 381 6.35 -14.63 4.13
N LYS A 382 5.70 -14.82 5.28
CA LYS A 382 4.81 -15.98 5.51
C LYS A 382 3.61 -15.98 4.55
N GLN A 383 3.00 -14.83 4.29
CA GLN A 383 1.89 -14.71 3.35
C GLN A 383 2.31 -15.04 1.91
N ILE A 384 3.52 -14.64 1.49
CA ILE A 384 4.05 -14.98 0.16
C ILE A 384 4.27 -16.48 0.03
N VAL A 385 4.82 -17.14 1.06
CA VAL A 385 4.97 -18.60 1.10
C VAL A 385 3.63 -19.30 0.98
N ALA A 386 2.62 -18.86 1.75
CA ALA A 386 1.28 -19.43 1.70
C ALA A 386 0.60 -19.20 0.32
N MET A 387 0.73 -18.01 -0.25
CA MET A 387 0.25 -17.70 -1.59
C MET A 387 0.94 -18.58 -2.65
N ASN A 388 2.26 -18.78 -2.53
CA ASN A 388 3.01 -19.64 -3.44
C ASN A 388 2.50 -21.09 -3.39
N ALA A 389 2.28 -21.65 -2.20
CA ALA A 389 1.71 -22.99 -2.02
C ALA A 389 0.32 -23.10 -2.66
N TYR A 390 -0.53 -22.11 -2.43
CA TYR A 390 -1.86 -22.04 -3.06
C TYR A 390 -1.79 -21.99 -4.60
N LEU A 391 -0.89 -21.18 -5.17
CA LEU A 391 -0.71 -21.15 -6.63
C LEU A 391 -0.20 -22.48 -7.17
N GLN A 392 0.71 -23.18 -6.45
CA GLN A 392 1.19 -24.51 -6.84
C GLN A 392 0.06 -25.55 -6.84
N GLU A 393 -0.80 -25.55 -5.83
CA GLU A 393 -1.97 -26.41 -5.77
C GLU A 393 -2.91 -26.18 -6.95
N LYS A 394 -3.26 -24.91 -7.22
CA LYS A 394 -4.12 -24.52 -8.35
C LYS A 394 -3.52 -24.75 -9.73
N LEU A 395 -2.21 -24.91 -9.85
CA LEU A 395 -1.59 -25.26 -11.11
C LEU A 395 -1.75 -26.75 -11.46
N LYS A 396 -1.80 -27.60 -10.41
CA LYS A 396 -1.97 -29.06 -10.55
C LYS A 396 -3.43 -29.49 -10.74
N ALA A 397 -4.38 -28.67 -10.28
CA ALA A 397 -5.81 -28.84 -10.48
C ALA A 397 -6.27 -28.41 -11.90
#